data_8301ab4892f02eabbf3653e100a69934
#
_entry.id   8301ab4892f02eabbf3653e100a69934
#
_cell.length_a   1.000
_cell.length_b   1.000
_cell.length_c   1.000
_cell.angle_alpha   90.00
_cell.angle_beta   90.00
_cell.angle_gamma   90.00
#
_symmetry.space_group_name_H-M   'P 1'
#
loop_
_entity.id
_entity.type
_entity.pdbx_description
1 polymer ?
#
loop_
_entity_poly.entity_id
_entity_poly.type
_entity_poly.pdbx_seq_one_letter_code
_entity_poly.pdbx_strand_id
1 'polypeptide(L)'
;MDIIEKAVSILMRDGIVVYPTETVYGLGVDAFSDEAIMKVYEVKHRPVGMPISIAVSDFDMLAAVAHVEPWMETFIQTFLPGPVTVVLESRNCVPEVLTGGTGMIGIRLPTHPLAQQLIERFDSPITATSANLHGAKDPQTPEECTVRHDFLLDGGRLPGTPSTVVDLPARTILRAGAQVDPIAKFLVNL
;
A
#
# COMPACT_ATOMS: atom_id res chain seq x y z
N MET A 1 13.59 -12.60 19.43
CA MET A 1 12.43 -12.39 18.53
C MET A 1 12.96 -11.70 17.30
N ASP A 2 12.74 -12.28 16.14
CA ASP A 2 13.08 -11.66 14.87
C ASP A 2 12.33 -10.32 14.71
N ILE A 3 12.93 -9.36 13.98
CA ILE A 3 12.33 -8.02 13.80
C ILE A 3 10.99 -8.11 13.06
N ILE A 4 10.85 -9.05 12.12
CA ILE A 4 9.58 -9.29 11.40
C ILE A 4 8.52 -9.85 12.35
N GLU A 5 8.86 -10.85 13.17
CA GLU A 5 7.92 -11.39 14.17
C GLU A 5 7.47 -10.33 15.18
N LYS A 6 8.37 -9.41 15.57
CA LYS A 6 8.01 -8.28 16.41
C LYS A 6 7.01 -7.36 15.71
N ALA A 7 7.25 -7.00 14.45
CA ALA A 7 6.34 -6.17 13.66
C ALA A 7 4.97 -6.84 13.49
N VAL A 8 4.93 -8.13 13.14
CA VAL A 8 3.70 -8.94 13.05
C VAL A 8 2.93 -8.93 14.37
N SER A 9 3.62 -9.13 15.51
CA SER A 9 2.96 -9.12 16.82
C SER A 9 2.33 -7.76 17.19
N ILE A 10 2.81 -6.68 16.59
CA ILE A 10 2.24 -5.34 16.74
C ILE A 10 1.01 -5.18 15.84
N LEU A 11 1.08 -5.58 14.57
CA LEU A 11 -0.08 -5.60 13.67
C LEU A 11 -1.25 -6.41 14.24
N MET A 12 -0.98 -7.59 14.81
CA MET A 12 -1.98 -8.45 15.45
C MET A 12 -2.70 -7.81 16.66
N ARG A 13 -2.21 -6.67 17.14
CA ARG A 13 -2.80 -5.90 18.27
C ARG A 13 -3.25 -4.52 17.82
N ASP A 14 -3.60 -4.39 16.54
CA ASP A 14 -4.00 -3.11 15.92
C ASP A 14 -2.96 -1.99 16.08
N GLY A 15 -1.69 -2.36 16.20
CA GLY A 15 -0.58 -1.41 16.27
C GLY A 15 -0.13 -0.94 14.88
N ILE A 16 0.63 0.15 14.88
CA ILE A 16 1.12 0.82 13.67
C ILE A 16 2.58 0.46 13.45
N VAL A 17 2.88 -0.07 12.27
CA VAL A 17 4.25 -0.39 11.82
C VAL A 17 4.64 0.49 10.66
N VAL A 18 5.79 1.16 10.76
CA VAL A 18 6.45 1.80 9.62
C VAL A 18 7.35 0.77 8.94
N TYR A 19 7.24 0.64 7.62
CA TYR A 19 7.98 -0.35 6.85
C TYR A 19 8.54 0.22 5.55
N PRO A 20 9.75 -0.21 5.13
CA PRO A 20 10.37 0.25 3.90
C PRO A 20 9.74 -0.40 2.67
N THR A 21 9.65 0.36 1.58
CA THR A 21 9.30 -0.16 0.26
C THR A 21 10.35 0.24 -0.76
N GLU A 22 10.23 -0.22 -2.00
CA GLU A 22 11.11 0.21 -3.11
C GLU A 22 10.85 1.66 -3.56
N THR A 23 9.96 2.38 -2.87
CA THR A 23 9.63 3.78 -3.15
C THR A 23 9.93 4.69 -1.94
N VAL A 24 9.10 4.63 -0.92
CA VAL A 24 9.15 5.44 0.30
C VAL A 24 8.74 4.58 1.50
N TYR A 25 8.94 5.07 2.72
CA TYR A 25 8.44 4.37 3.91
C TYR A 25 6.91 4.39 3.96
N GLY A 26 6.33 3.21 4.15
CA GLY A 26 4.90 3.00 4.31
C GLY A 26 4.47 2.94 5.78
N LEU A 27 3.22 3.27 6.03
CA LEU A 27 2.54 3.15 7.32
C LEU A 27 1.54 1.99 7.22
N GLY A 28 1.82 0.91 7.92
CA GLY A 28 1.05 -0.33 7.90
C GLY A 28 0.30 -0.58 9.19
N VAL A 29 -0.96 -0.93 9.03
CA VAL A 29 -1.81 -1.54 10.04
C VAL A 29 -2.58 -2.69 9.39
N ASP A 30 -3.24 -3.54 10.17
CA ASP A 30 -4.16 -4.55 9.64
C ASP A 30 -5.24 -3.88 8.78
N ALA A 31 -5.31 -4.25 7.50
CA ALA A 31 -6.27 -3.70 6.55
C ALA A 31 -7.71 -4.18 6.79
N PHE A 32 -7.92 -5.18 7.64
CA PHE A 32 -9.24 -5.67 8.01
C PHE A 32 -9.71 -5.23 9.39
N SER A 33 -8.91 -4.45 10.13
CA SER A 33 -9.29 -3.86 11.41
C SER A 33 -9.71 -2.39 11.24
N ASP A 34 -11.00 -2.12 11.37
CA ASP A 34 -11.52 -0.74 11.34
C ASP A 34 -10.87 0.13 12.42
N GLU A 35 -10.60 -0.43 13.62
CA GLU A 35 -9.91 0.27 14.71
C GLU A 35 -8.49 0.68 14.29
N ALA A 36 -7.73 -0.24 13.70
CA ALA A 36 -6.37 0.03 13.25
C ALA A 36 -6.34 1.05 12.10
N ILE A 37 -7.26 0.95 11.15
CA ILE A 37 -7.40 1.90 10.03
C ILE A 37 -7.71 3.31 10.54
N MET A 38 -8.60 3.44 11.53
CA MET A 38 -8.92 4.75 12.12
C MET A 38 -7.71 5.40 12.80
N LYS A 39 -6.81 4.61 13.41
CA LYS A 39 -5.53 5.12 13.94
C LYS A 39 -4.66 5.73 12.83
N VAL A 40 -4.67 5.17 11.61
CA VAL A 40 -3.93 5.75 10.47
C VAL A 40 -4.46 7.13 10.11
N TYR A 41 -5.78 7.33 10.05
CA TYR A 41 -6.37 8.65 9.81
C TYR A 41 -5.96 9.65 10.89
N GLU A 42 -6.02 9.24 12.17
CA GLU A 42 -5.66 10.07 13.31
C GLU A 42 -4.19 10.52 13.25
N VAL A 43 -3.24 9.57 13.17
CA VAL A 43 -1.80 9.88 13.23
C VAL A 43 -1.30 10.66 12.02
N LYS A 44 -1.97 10.52 10.86
CA LYS A 44 -1.66 11.27 9.64
C LYS A 44 -2.36 12.61 9.57
N HIS A 45 -3.29 12.92 10.46
CA HIS A 45 -4.23 14.05 10.34
C HIS A 45 -4.93 14.04 8.97
N ARG A 46 -5.31 12.85 8.50
CA ARG A 46 -5.96 12.65 7.20
C ARG A 46 -7.47 12.71 7.38
N PRO A 47 -8.21 13.41 6.52
CA PRO A 47 -9.68 13.37 6.56
C PRO A 47 -10.20 11.95 6.38
N VAL A 48 -11.09 11.52 7.29
CA VAL A 48 -11.78 10.22 7.18
C VAL A 48 -12.60 10.20 5.89
N GLY A 49 -12.57 9.06 5.20
CA GLY A 49 -13.23 8.91 3.90
C GLY A 49 -12.34 9.17 2.68
N MET A 50 -11.10 9.63 2.88
CA MET A 50 -10.13 9.62 1.80
C MET A 50 -9.56 8.20 1.64
N PRO A 51 -9.64 7.56 0.44
CA PRO A 51 -9.20 6.19 0.25
C PRO A 51 -7.75 5.94 0.70
N ILE A 52 -7.51 4.78 1.30
CA ILE A 52 -6.17 4.32 1.69
C ILE A 52 -5.89 3.03 0.93
N SER A 53 -4.75 2.99 0.23
CA SER A 53 -4.29 1.78 -0.46
C SER A 53 -3.82 0.72 0.52
N ILE A 54 -3.80 -0.53 0.07
CA ILE A 54 -3.28 -1.69 0.80
C ILE A 54 -2.08 -2.30 0.08
N ALA A 55 -1.27 -3.04 0.83
CA ALA A 55 -0.18 -3.84 0.29
C ALA A 55 -0.46 -5.32 0.55
N VAL A 56 -0.13 -6.14 -0.45
CA VAL A 56 -0.33 -7.59 -0.48
C VAL A 56 1.02 -8.29 -0.73
N SER A 57 1.13 -9.57 -0.33
CA SER A 57 2.34 -10.38 -0.52
C SER A 57 2.46 -10.99 -1.91
N ASP A 58 1.33 -11.28 -2.55
CA ASP A 58 1.25 -12.05 -3.79
C ASP A 58 -0.04 -11.77 -4.58
N PHE A 59 -0.18 -12.41 -5.74
CA PHE A 59 -1.34 -12.26 -6.61
C PHE A 59 -2.59 -12.96 -6.08
N ASP A 60 -2.46 -14.01 -5.28
CA ASP A 60 -3.61 -14.70 -4.67
C ASP A 60 -4.24 -13.79 -3.61
N MET A 61 -3.44 -13.14 -2.76
CA MET A 61 -3.92 -12.15 -1.80
C MET A 61 -4.53 -10.93 -2.51
N LEU A 62 -3.97 -10.48 -3.66
CA LEU A 62 -4.57 -9.43 -4.49
C LEU A 62 -5.96 -9.85 -5.00
N ALA A 63 -6.07 -11.04 -5.57
CA ALA A 63 -7.33 -11.56 -6.11
C ALA A 63 -8.38 -11.84 -5.02
N ALA A 64 -7.94 -12.07 -3.77
CA ALA A 64 -8.84 -12.23 -2.63
C ALA A 64 -9.54 -10.93 -2.21
N VAL A 65 -8.95 -9.76 -2.50
CA VAL A 65 -9.47 -8.45 -2.06
C VAL A 65 -10.03 -7.58 -3.19
N ALA A 66 -9.77 -7.93 -4.46
CA ALA A 66 -10.25 -7.14 -5.61
C ALA A 66 -10.74 -8.02 -6.76
N HIS A 67 -11.57 -7.42 -7.61
CA HIS A 67 -12.00 -8.02 -8.87
C HIS A 67 -10.95 -7.73 -9.94
N VAL A 68 -10.45 -8.80 -10.59
CA VAL A 68 -9.47 -8.73 -11.69
C VAL A 68 -10.11 -9.33 -12.93
N GLU A 69 -10.30 -8.52 -13.97
CA GLU A 69 -10.73 -9.00 -15.27
C GLU A 69 -9.55 -9.57 -16.07
N PRO A 70 -9.76 -10.52 -16.99
CA PRO A 70 -8.67 -11.17 -17.73
C PRO A 70 -7.71 -10.19 -18.45
N TRP A 71 -8.21 -9.10 -18.98
CA TRP A 71 -7.38 -8.09 -19.65
C TRP A 71 -6.48 -7.30 -18.67
N MET A 72 -6.89 -7.18 -17.40
CA MET A 72 -6.11 -6.51 -16.35
C MET A 72 -4.91 -7.35 -15.90
N GLU A 73 -5.01 -8.68 -16.00
CA GLU A 73 -3.94 -9.59 -15.58
C GLU A 73 -2.62 -9.28 -16.27
N THR A 74 -2.65 -9.00 -17.59
CA THR A 74 -1.43 -8.66 -18.34
C THR A 74 -0.75 -7.40 -17.80
N PHE A 75 -1.52 -6.38 -17.45
CA PHE A 75 -0.99 -5.17 -16.82
C PHE A 75 -0.41 -5.49 -15.44
N ILE A 76 -1.18 -6.18 -14.60
CA ILE A 76 -0.81 -6.52 -13.23
C ILE A 76 0.49 -7.34 -13.22
N GLN A 77 0.59 -8.38 -14.04
CA GLN A 77 1.80 -9.22 -14.13
C GLN A 77 3.01 -8.49 -14.74
N THR A 78 2.78 -7.44 -15.54
CA THR A 78 3.87 -6.65 -16.12
C THR A 78 4.48 -5.67 -15.12
N PHE A 79 3.65 -5.05 -14.27
CA PHE A 79 4.07 -3.94 -13.42
C PHE A 79 4.12 -4.28 -11.92
N LEU A 80 3.57 -5.42 -11.50
CA LEU A 80 3.65 -5.93 -10.12
C LEU A 80 4.39 -7.29 -10.09
N PRO A 81 5.21 -7.53 -9.06
CA PRO A 81 5.55 -6.61 -7.95
C PRO A 81 6.39 -5.42 -8.43
N GLY A 82 6.16 -4.24 -7.82
CA GLY A 82 6.88 -3.03 -8.24
C GLY A 82 6.29 -1.72 -7.75
N PRO A 83 6.89 -0.59 -8.17
CA PRO A 83 6.54 0.74 -7.70
C PRO A 83 5.25 1.29 -8.36
N VAL A 84 4.22 0.46 -8.43
CA VAL A 84 2.92 0.78 -9.01
C VAL A 84 1.82 0.47 -7.99
N THR A 85 0.80 1.32 -7.95
CA THR A 85 -0.44 1.08 -7.22
C THR A 85 -1.56 0.93 -8.25
N VAL A 86 -2.19 -0.23 -8.31
CA VAL A 86 -3.37 -0.46 -9.15
C VAL A 86 -4.62 -0.22 -8.33
N VAL A 87 -5.53 0.60 -8.85
CA VAL A 87 -6.85 0.81 -8.27
C VAL A 87 -7.82 -0.10 -9.00
N LEU A 88 -8.52 -0.93 -8.24
CA LEU A 88 -9.43 -1.96 -8.72
C LEU A 88 -10.74 -1.91 -7.94
N GLU A 89 -11.80 -2.51 -8.48
CA GLU A 89 -13.05 -2.74 -7.75
C GLU A 89 -12.80 -3.70 -6.57
N SER A 90 -13.14 -3.26 -5.36
CA SER A 90 -12.92 -4.04 -4.14
C SER A 90 -13.93 -5.16 -3.99
N ARG A 91 -13.51 -6.27 -3.37
CA ARG A 91 -14.46 -7.30 -2.91
C ARG A 91 -15.10 -6.87 -1.57
N ASN A 92 -16.23 -7.47 -1.26
CA ASN A 92 -17.02 -7.13 -0.05
C ASN A 92 -16.28 -7.38 1.28
N CYS A 93 -15.16 -8.10 1.28
CA CYS A 93 -14.34 -8.31 2.47
C CYS A 93 -13.50 -7.07 2.84
N VAL A 94 -13.31 -6.12 1.91
CA VAL A 94 -12.51 -4.90 2.16
C VAL A 94 -13.36 -3.90 2.93
N PRO A 95 -12.88 -3.40 4.08
CA PRO A 95 -13.58 -2.37 4.84
C PRO A 95 -13.90 -1.11 4.03
N GLU A 96 -15.14 -0.65 4.12
CA GLU A 96 -15.60 0.53 3.37
C GLU A 96 -14.78 1.79 3.67
N VAL A 97 -14.27 1.90 4.89
CA VAL A 97 -13.41 3.02 5.30
C VAL A 97 -12.13 3.12 4.47
N LEU A 98 -11.58 2.01 3.98
CA LEU A 98 -10.40 2.01 3.09
C LEU A 98 -10.73 2.51 1.68
N THR A 99 -11.92 2.22 1.20
CA THR A 99 -12.36 2.65 -0.14
C THR A 99 -12.94 4.06 -0.14
N GLY A 100 -13.18 4.64 1.05
CA GLY A 100 -13.87 5.93 1.18
C GLY A 100 -15.29 5.90 0.60
N GLY A 101 -15.95 4.72 0.60
CA GLY A 101 -17.29 4.53 0.05
C GLY A 101 -17.36 4.45 -1.48
N THR A 102 -16.22 4.46 -2.18
CA THR A 102 -16.18 4.41 -3.66
C THR A 102 -16.30 2.99 -4.22
N GLY A 103 -16.09 1.96 -3.38
CA GLY A 103 -15.95 0.58 -3.82
C GLY A 103 -14.65 0.28 -4.58
N MET A 104 -13.71 1.24 -4.62
CA MET A 104 -12.43 1.09 -5.30
C MET A 104 -11.30 1.04 -4.28
N ILE A 105 -10.35 0.13 -4.47
CA ILE A 105 -9.19 -0.06 -3.59
C ILE A 105 -7.88 0.03 -4.36
N GLY A 106 -6.94 0.83 -3.88
CA GLY A 106 -5.57 0.85 -4.38
C GLY A 106 -4.77 -0.31 -3.79
N ILE A 107 -4.08 -1.08 -4.62
CA ILE A 107 -3.30 -2.25 -4.20
C ILE A 107 -1.86 -2.12 -4.68
N ARG A 108 -0.93 -2.40 -3.79
CA ARG A 108 0.50 -2.55 -4.08
C ARG A 108 0.95 -3.98 -3.82
N LEU A 109 1.90 -4.43 -4.61
CA LEU A 109 2.72 -5.61 -4.35
C LEU A 109 4.18 -5.14 -4.33
N PRO A 110 4.72 -4.78 -3.15
CA PRO A 110 6.06 -4.19 -3.05
C PRO A 110 7.15 -5.22 -3.36
N THR A 111 8.32 -4.74 -3.84
CA THR A 111 9.50 -5.61 -4.07
C THR A 111 10.48 -5.59 -2.91
N HIS A 112 10.32 -4.70 -1.94
CA HIS A 112 11.26 -4.59 -0.83
C HIS A 112 11.18 -5.81 0.10
N PRO A 113 12.30 -6.51 0.38
CA PRO A 113 12.27 -7.78 1.12
C PRO A 113 11.62 -7.71 2.50
N LEU A 114 11.84 -6.61 3.26
CA LEU A 114 11.22 -6.44 4.57
C LEU A 114 9.71 -6.25 4.48
N ALA A 115 9.21 -5.54 3.45
CA ALA A 115 7.78 -5.40 3.21
C ALA A 115 7.13 -6.74 2.86
N GLN A 116 7.74 -7.48 1.94
CA GLN A 116 7.24 -8.80 1.54
C GLN A 116 7.20 -9.77 2.72
N GLN A 117 8.29 -9.90 3.47
CA GLN A 117 8.34 -10.78 4.65
C GLN A 117 7.33 -10.38 5.73
N LEU A 118 7.12 -9.06 5.93
CA LEU A 118 6.13 -8.57 6.89
C LEU A 118 4.71 -9.01 6.50
N ILE A 119 4.32 -8.77 5.24
CA ILE A 119 2.96 -9.07 4.75
C ILE A 119 2.74 -10.57 4.69
N GLU A 120 3.71 -11.32 4.16
CA GLU A 120 3.68 -12.78 4.09
C GLU A 120 3.53 -13.42 5.48
N ARG A 121 4.32 -12.96 6.47
CA ARG A 121 4.25 -13.48 7.84
C ARG A 121 3.00 -13.05 8.59
N PHE A 122 2.48 -11.88 8.31
CA PHE A 122 1.20 -11.42 8.86
C PHE A 122 0.01 -12.17 8.25
N ASP A 123 0.19 -12.73 7.05
CA ASP A 123 -0.81 -13.51 6.28
C ASP A 123 -2.12 -12.72 6.04
N SER A 124 -2.00 -11.39 5.89
CA SER A 124 -3.12 -10.48 5.64
C SER A 124 -2.62 -9.18 5.01
N PRO A 125 -3.44 -8.50 4.19
CA PRO A 125 -3.09 -7.18 3.68
C PRO A 125 -2.86 -6.18 4.81
N ILE A 126 -1.91 -5.26 4.59
CA ILE A 126 -1.68 -4.10 5.48
C ILE A 126 -1.93 -2.80 4.72
N THR A 127 -2.18 -1.70 5.42
CA THR A 127 -2.30 -0.39 4.74
C THR A 127 -0.99 0.02 4.07
N ALA A 128 -1.09 0.75 2.95
CA ALA A 128 0.03 1.19 2.11
C ALA A 128 -0.05 2.70 1.81
N THR A 129 -0.09 3.49 2.85
CA THR A 129 0.05 4.96 2.75
C THR A 129 1.44 5.37 3.22
N SER A 130 2.00 6.48 2.73
CA SER A 130 3.31 6.97 3.16
C SER A 130 3.33 7.36 4.65
N ALA A 131 4.48 7.15 5.31
CA ALA A 131 4.64 7.37 6.76
C ALA A 131 4.92 8.85 7.14
N ASN A 132 4.14 9.78 6.57
CA ASN A 132 4.19 11.23 6.79
C ASN A 132 2.82 11.78 7.20
N LEU A 133 2.79 13.00 7.71
CA LEU A 133 1.54 13.76 7.86
C LEU A 133 0.91 13.98 6.47
N HIS A 134 -0.42 14.02 6.43
CA HIS A 134 -1.13 14.23 5.18
C HIS A 134 -0.67 15.51 4.46
N GLY A 135 -0.29 15.39 3.19
CA GLY A 135 0.22 16.49 2.38
C GLY A 135 1.68 16.90 2.63
N ALA A 136 2.38 16.29 3.59
CA ALA A 136 3.80 16.51 3.79
C ALA A 136 4.65 15.68 2.79
N LYS A 137 5.96 15.94 2.75
CA LYS A 137 6.91 15.20 1.92
C LYS A 137 6.97 13.72 2.33
N ASP A 138 7.01 12.84 1.36
CA ASP A 138 7.13 11.39 1.58
C ASP A 138 8.51 11.04 2.18
N PRO A 139 8.56 10.18 3.22
CA PRO A 139 9.79 9.86 3.93
C PRO A 139 10.66 8.88 3.16
N GLN A 140 11.96 9.19 3.08
CA GLN A 140 12.99 8.37 2.44
C GLN A 140 13.91 7.68 3.43
N THR A 141 13.97 8.16 4.68
CA THR A 141 14.79 7.59 5.74
C THR A 141 13.94 7.36 7.00
N PRO A 142 14.39 6.50 7.94
CA PRO A 142 13.71 6.29 9.20
C PRO A 142 13.44 7.58 9.98
N GLU A 143 14.38 8.52 9.97
CA GLU A 143 14.30 9.78 10.71
C GLU A 143 13.23 10.73 10.13
N GLU A 144 12.90 10.58 8.86
CA GLU A 144 11.84 11.35 8.20
C GLU A 144 10.43 10.82 8.52
N CYS A 145 10.31 9.63 9.13
CA CYS A 145 9.05 9.01 9.54
C CYS A 145 8.58 9.61 10.87
N THR A 146 8.01 10.80 10.85
CA THR A 146 7.66 11.57 12.06
C THR A 146 6.25 11.32 12.59
N VAL A 147 5.42 10.56 11.88
CA VAL A 147 4.10 10.16 12.39
C VAL A 147 4.22 9.17 13.54
N ARG A 148 3.29 9.23 14.48
CA ARG A 148 3.25 8.30 15.61
C ARG A 148 3.12 6.86 15.08
N HIS A 149 3.97 5.97 15.57
CA HIS A 149 3.99 4.54 15.25
C HIS A 149 4.53 3.74 16.45
N ASP A 150 4.26 2.44 16.46
CA ASP A 150 4.66 1.53 17.56
C ASP A 150 5.98 0.82 17.23
N PHE A 151 6.28 0.64 15.95
CA PHE A 151 7.52 0.02 15.50
C PHE A 151 7.92 0.50 14.10
N LEU A 152 9.22 0.52 13.84
CA LEU A 152 9.80 0.85 12.53
C LEU A 152 10.77 -0.25 12.10
N LEU A 153 10.55 -0.78 10.90
CA LEU A 153 11.49 -1.63 10.19
C LEU A 153 12.46 -0.73 9.40
N ASP A 154 13.72 -0.71 9.81
CA ASP A 154 14.72 0.11 9.16
C ASP A 154 15.23 -0.57 7.87
N GLY A 155 14.98 0.05 6.74
CA GLY A 155 15.46 -0.34 5.41
C GLY A 155 16.53 0.62 4.86
N GLY A 156 17.04 1.54 5.69
CA GLY A 156 17.97 2.57 5.26
C GLY A 156 17.33 3.64 4.37
N ARG A 157 18.12 4.23 3.49
CA ARG A 157 17.65 5.27 2.57
C ARG A 157 16.97 4.66 1.36
N LEU A 158 15.73 5.09 1.09
CA LEU A 158 14.91 4.66 -0.04
C LEU A 158 14.98 5.65 -1.21
N PRO A 159 14.58 5.25 -2.43
CA PRO A 159 14.65 6.10 -3.63
C PRO A 159 13.87 7.41 -3.53
N GLY A 160 12.71 7.42 -2.88
CA GLY A 160 11.93 8.63 -2.64
C GLY A 160 10.95 9.00 -3.75
N THR A 161 10.93 8.27 -4.86
CA THR A 161 9.93 8.46 -5.90
C THR A 161 8.69 7.63 -5.55
N PRO A 162 7.52 8.25 -5.34
CA PRO A 162 6.30 7.51 -5.01
C PRO A 162 5.84 6.62 -6.16
N SER A 163 4.98 5.65 -5.87
CA SER A 163 4.37 4.78 -6.88
C SER A 163 3.52 5.57 -7.86
N THR A 164 3.50 5.15 -9.13
CA THR A 164 2.44 5.57 -10.06
C THR A 164 1.14 4.89 -9.64
N VAL A 165 0.05 5.67 -9.59
CA VAL A 165 -1.29 5.19 -9.25
C VAL A 165 -2.12 5.12 -10.51
N VAL A 166 -2.65 3.95 -10.83
CA VAL A 166 -3.43 3.69 -12.05
C VAL A 166 -4.82 3.19 -11.66
N ASP A 167 -5.85 3.92 -12.07
CA ASP A 167 -7.22 3.40 -12.12
C ASP A 167 -7.29 2.45 -13.32
N LEU A 168 -7.24 1.15 -13.03
CA LEU A 168 -7.10 0.17 -14.10
C LEU A 168 -8.41 -0.02 -14.88
N PRO A 169 -9.60 -0.13 -14.25
CA PRO A 169 -10.87 -0.11 -14.97
C PRO A 169 -11.05 1.09 -15.88
N ALA A 170 -10.70 2.29 -15.41
CA ALA A 170 -10.79 3.53 -16.20
C ALA A 170 -9.59 3.73 -17.16
N ARG A 171 -8.56 2.89 -17.08
CA ARG A 171 -7.30 3.00 -17.85
C ARG A 171 -6.64 4.38 -17.72
N THR A 172 -6.67 4.95 -16.53
CA THR A 172 -6.23 6.32 -16.27
C THR A 172 -5.15 6.37 -15.18
N ILE A 173 -4.10 7.16 -15.42
CA ILE A 173 -3.08 7.46 -14.41
C ILE A 173 -3.64 8.54 -13.49
N LEU A 174 -3.91 8.18 -12.23
CA LEU A 174 -4.39 9.11 -11.20
C LEU A 174 -3.26 9.94 -10.58
N ARG A 175 -2.06 9.37 -10.51
CA ARG A 175 -0.86 10.03 -10.01
C ARG A 175 0.37 9.52 -10.76
N ALA A 176 1.12 10.42 -11.36
CA ALA A 176 2.42 10.11 -11.95
C ALA A 176 3.48 9.91 -10.85
N GLY A 177 4.27 8.87 -10.98
CA GLY A 177 5.36 8.49 -10.09
C GLY A 177 6.38 7.63 -10.81
N ALA A 178 6.95 6.63 -10.13
CA ALA A 178 7.88 5.70 -10.75
C ALA A 178 7.23 4.94 -11.92
N GLN A 179 8.00 4.70 -12.97
CA GLN A 179 7.59 3.98 -14.19
C GLN A 179 6.39 4.59 -14.96
N VAL A 180 6.12 5.88 -14.82
CA VAL A 180 4.98 6.53 -15.50
C VAL A 180 5.01 6.37 -17.02
N ASP A 181 6.17 6.53 -17.68
CA ASP A 181 6.28 6.44 -19.13
C ASP A 181 5.97 5.05 -19.70
N PRO A 182 6.55 3.94 -19.19
CA PRO A 182 6.18 2.60 -19.65
C PRO A 182 4.71 2.27 -19.36
N ILE A 183 4.16 2.72 -18.24
CA ILE A 183 2.73 2.54 -17.89
C ILE A 183 1.85 3.29 -18.92
N ALA A 184 2.15 4.55 -19.20
CA ALA A 184 1.38 5.33 -20.17
C ALA A 184 1.39 4.68 -21.57
N LYS A 185 2.56 4.18 -22.03
CA LYS A 185 2.67 3.45 -23.29
C LYS A 185 1.86 2.16 -23.29
N PHE A 186 1.84 1.43 -22.19
CA PHE A 186 1.07 0.19 -22.07
C PHE A 186 -0.43 0.46 -22.16
N LEU A 187 -0.92 1.47 -21.43
CA LEU A 187 -2.35 1.81 -21.40
C LEU A 187 -2.90 2.27 -22.76
N VAL A 188 -2.08 2.90 -23.60
CA VAL A 188 -2.47 3.31 -24.96
C VAL A 188 -2.65 2.10 -25.90
N ASN A 189 -2.00 0.96 -25.60
CA ASN A 189 -2.02 -0.25 -26.42
C ASN A 189 -2.99 -1.33 -25.90
N LEU A 190 -3.76 -1.05 -24.87
CA LEU A 190 -4.87 -1.88 -24.37
C LEU A 190 -6.18 -1.56 -25.12
#